data_ca370d0dbcfa53fa997e0f5f103e332a
#
_entry.id   ca370d0dbcfa53fa997e0f5f103e332a
#
_cell.length_a   1.000
_cell.length_b   1.000
_cell.length_c   1.000
_cell.angle_alpha   90.00
_cell.angle_beta   90.00
_cell.angle_gamma   90.00
#
_symmetry.space_group_name_H-M   'P 1'
#
loop_
_entity.id
_entity.type
_entity.pdbx_description
1 polymer ?
#
loop_
_entity_poly.entity_id
_entity_poly.type
_entity_poly.pdbx_seq_one_letter_code
_entity_poly.pdbx_strand_id
1 'polypeptide(L)'
;MTGVQTCALPICYSEIQLLGQNVNSYRDPSPAGWDFAALLARVAEVPGIRRVRYTTSHPRDFVRSIVDAMDSNPVICDHVHLPVQSGSSKMLAAMDRLYTRDDYMRRIEWIRNAKRPYSLTTDIIVGFPGETEEDFDQTLRLLDEVQYDSLFSFKYSPRPNTAALEMGDKIPEEEKQRRLVILQEKQRAIQIRRNAESIGAVREVLVEGRHQGLGQWIGRTSDNRTLNFTHPDSDGGSLLGTYLPVRVTRAGPNSLVGESVTVV
;
A
#
# COMPACT_ATOMS: atom_id res chain seq x y z
N MET A 1 9.29 9.40 -23.46
CA MET A 1 8.77 8.33 -24.31
C MET A 1 8.29 7.21 -23.40
N THR A 2 7.01 7.10 -23.19
CA THR A 2 6.44 5.88 -22.63
C THR A 2 5.00 5.80 -23.11
N GLY A 3 4.86 5.22 -24.30
CA GLY A 3 3.56 4.79 -24.74
C GLY A 3 3.09 3.66 -23.81
N VAL A 4 1.96 3.83 -23.19
CA VAL A 4 1.22 2.72 -22.62
C VAL A 4 0.89 1.83 -23.82
N GLN A 5 1.64 0.75 -23.98
CA GLN A 5 1.32 -0.23 -25.03
C GLN A 5 0.03 -0.93 -24.63
N THR A 6 -1.03 -0.68 -25.38
CA THR A 6 -2.33 -1.39 -25.31
C THR A 6 -2.25 -2.89 -25.67
N CYS A 7 -1.08 -3.50 -25.63
CA CYS A 7 -0.86 -4.92 -25.91
C CYS A 7 -1.27 -5.87 -24.78
N ALA A 8 -1.81 -5.38 -23.66
CA ALA A 8 -2.23 -6.25 -22.56
C ALA A 8 -3.57 -6.97 -22.81
N LEU A 9 -4.39 -6.47 -23.73
CA LEU A 9 -5.72 -7.01 -24.01
C LEU A 9 -5.77 -8.40 -24.69
N PRO A 10 -4.79 -8.81 -25.54
CA PRO A 10 -4.80 -10.17 -26.09
C PRO A 10 -4.36 -11.25 -25.10
N ILE A 11 -3.80 -10.89 -23.94
CA ILE A 11 -3.14 -11.82 -23.00
C ILE A 11 -4.03 -12.13 -21.79
N CYS A 12 -5.29 -11.66 -21.76
CA CYS A 12 -6.26 -11.92 -20.69
C CYS A 12 -5.85 -11.46 -19.28
N TYR A 13 -5.00 -10.43 -19.13
CA TYR A 13 -4.75 -9.83 -17.83
C TYR A 13 -5.96 -9.00 -17.39
N SER A 14 -6.46 -9.28 -16.19
CA SER A 14 -7.63 -8.62 -15.60
C SER A 14 -7.26 -7.66 -14.46
N GLU A 15 -6.01 -7.68 -13.99
CA GLU A 15 -5.45 -6.73 -13.02
C GLU A 15 -4.24 -6.02 -13.62
N ILE A 16 -4.21 -4.69 -13.50
CA ILE A 16 -3.11 -3.82 -13.94
C ILE A 16 -2.58 -3.05 -12.74
N GLN A 17 -1.25 -2.96 -12.65
CA GLN A 17 -0.59 -2.12 -11.66
C GLN A 17 0.16 -0.98 -12.34
N LEU A 18 -0.20 0.26 -12.01
CA LEU A 18 0.51 1.45 -12.44
C LEU A 18 1.72 1.70 -11.55
N LEU A 19 2.88 1.81 -12.16
CA LEU A 19 4.17 1.98 -11.48
C LEU A 19 4.90 3.21 -11.97
N GLY A 20 5.65 3.84 -11.08
CA GLY A 20 6.52 4.97 -11.38
C GLY A 20 7.39 5.30 -10.17
N GLN A 21 8.37 6.19 -10.31
CA GLN A 21 9.13 6.69 -9.14
C GLN A 21 8.28 7.61 -8.26
N ASN A 22 7.36 8.35 -8.87
CA ASN A 22 6.32 9.14 -8.25
C ASN A 22 5.10 9.08 -9.18
N VAL A 23 4.32 8.02 -9.07
CA VAL A 23 3.24 7.72 -10.02
C VAL A 23 2.17 8.81 -10.05
N ASN A 24 1.87 9.40 -8.91
CA ASN A 24 0.83 10.42 -8.79
C ASN A 24 1.25 11.83 -9.25
N SER A 25 2.52 12.00 -9.66
CA SER A 25 2.96 13.20 -10.38
C SER A 25 2.73 13.15 -11.89
N TYR A 26 2.11 12.06 -12.38
CA TYR A 26 1.83 11.92 -13.82
C TYR A 26 1.06 13.11 -14.36
N ARG A 27 1.49 13.59 -15.53
CA ARG A 27 0.84 14.57 -16.37
C ARG A 27 0.94 14.13 -17.82
N ASP A 28 -0.19 14.06 -18.48
CA ASP A 28 -0.25 13.76 -19.90
C ASP A 28 0.31 14.94 -20.71
N PRO A 29 1.32 14.73 -21.57
CA PRO A 29 1.87 15.78 -22.41
C PRO A 29 0.97 16.18 -23.59
N SER A 30 -0.11 15.44 -23.86
CA SER A 30 -1.05 15.74 -24.92
C SER A 30 -1.95 16.95 -24.57
N PRO A 31 -2.66 17.54 -25.54
CA PRO A 31 -3.63 18.61 -25.29
C PRO A 31 -4.75 18.23 -24.31
N ALA A 32 -5.00 16.92 -24.09
CA ALA A 32 -5.98 16.45 -23.11
C ALA A 32 -5.53 16.75 -21.67
N GLY A 33 -4.20 16.83 -21.42
CA GLY A 33 -3.61 17.29 -20.16
C GLY A 33 -4.02 16.46 -18.93
N TRP A 34 -4.29 15.16 -19.08
CA TRP A 34 -4.76 14.33 -17.97
C TRP A 34 -3.77 14.31 -16.82
N ASP A 35 -4.30 14.44 -15.61
CA ASP A 35 -3.57 14.15 -14.39
C ASP A 35 -3.66 12.67 -14.03
N PHE A 36 -3.04 12.29 -12.91
CA PHE A 36 -3.04 10.90 -12.46
C PHE A 36 -4.45 10.39 -12.11
N ALA A 37 -5.32 11.23 -11.56
CA ALA A 37 -6.70 10.85 -11.25
C ALA A 37 -7.50 10.52 -12.52
N ALA A 38 -7.35 11.33 -13.56
CA ALA A 38 -7.96 11.08 -14.87
C ALA A 38 -7.39 9.81 -15.52
N LEU A 39 -6.07 9.59 -15.43
CA LEU A 39 -5.44 8.35 -15.91
C LEU A 39 -6.02 7.12 -15.21
N LEU A 40 -6.14 7.13 -13.87
CA LEU A 40 -6.72 6.03 -13.10
C LEU A 40 -8.14 5.71 -13.58
N ALA A 41 -8.99 6.72 -13.71
CA ALA A 41 -10.35 6.56 -14.18
C ALA A 41 -10.40 5.93 -15.59
N ARG A 42 -9.57 6.43 -16.51
CA ARG A 42 -9.51 5.91 -17.89
C ARG A 42 -9.01 4.47 -17.99
N VAL A 43 -8.00 4.10 -17.20
CA VAL A 43 -7.52 2.71 -17.17
C VAL A 43 -8.58 1.78 -16.59
N ALA A 44 -9.34 2.23 -15.60
CA ALA A 44 -10.40 1.44 -15.00
C ALA A 44 -11.64 1.26 -15.91
N GLU A 45 -11.79 2.09 -16.94
CA GLU A 45 -12.84 1.96 -17.97
C GLU A 45 -12.49 0.98 -19.09
N VAL A 46 -11.24 0.49 -19.15
CA VAL A 46 -10.81 -0.43 -20.21
C VAL A 46 -11.53 -1.78 -20.09
N PRO A 47 -12.23 -2.24 -21.13
CA PRO A 47 -12.95 -3.52 -21.11
C PRO A 47 -12.03 -4.70 -20.76
N GLY A 48 -12.48 -5.55 -19.85
CA GLY A 48 -11.72 -6.72 -19.38
C GLY A 48 -10.83 -6.46 -18.18
N ILE A 49 -10.56 -5.21 -17.81
CA ILE A 49 -9.86 -4.87 -16.57
C ILE A 49 -10.85 -4.92 -15.41
N ARG A 50 -10.51 -5.72 -14.40
CA ARG A 50 -11.31 -5.90 -13.18
C ARG A 50 -10.68 -5.22 -11.98
N ARG A 51 -9.35 -4.98 -12.00
CA ARG A 51 -8.63 -4.29 -10.92
C ARG A 51 -7.52 -3.41 -11.47
N VAL A 52 -7.46 -2.20 -10.92
CA VAL A 52 -6.36 -1.25 -11.15
C VAL A 52 -5.70 -0.95 -9.81
N ARG A 53 -4.40 -1.21 -9.71
CA ARG A 53 -3.56 -0.84 -8.58
C ARG A 53 -2.58 0.23 -8.98
N TYR A 54 -2.09 0.96 -8.02
CA TYR A 54 -0.95 1.85 -8.19
C TYR A 54 -0.08 1.84 -6.94
N THR A 55 1.20 2.11 -7.11
CA THR A 55 2.17 2.20 -6.01
C THR A 55 3.16 3.33 -6.26
N THR A 56 3.99 3.62 -5.26
CA THR A 56 5.01 4.67 -5.33
C THR A 56 4.39 6.08 -5.42
N SER A 57 3.35 6.32 -4.62
CA SER A 57 2.78 7.66 -4.46
C SER A 57 3.69 8.53 -3.59
N HIS A 58 3.78 9.80 -3.92
CA HIS A 58 4.45 10.79 -3.07
C HIS A 58 3.41 11.67 -2.38
N PRO A 59 3.46 11.86 -1.05
CA PRO A 59 2.46 12.65 -0.33
C PRO A 59 2.25 14.05 -0.87
N ARG A 60 3.32 14.74 -1.32
CA ARG A 60 3.23 16.08 -1.91
C ARG A 60 2.24 16.15 -3.07
N ASP A 61 2.27 15.14 -3.94
CA ASP A 61 1.49 15.11 -5.19
C ASP A 61 0.19 14.30 -5.04
N PHE A 62 -0.13 13.84 -3.82
CA PHE A 62 -1.39 13.16 -3.55
C PHE A 62 -2.49 14.18 -3.33
N VAL A 63 -3.39 14.29 -4.30
CA VAL A 63 -4.49 15.27 -4.34
C VAL A 63 -5.85 14.61 -4.13
N ARG A 64 -6.84 15.37 -3.69
CA ARG A 64 -8.19 14.87 -3.37
C ARG A 64 -8.85 14.17 -4.57
N SER A 65 -8.62 14.64 -5.79
CA SER A 65 -9.19 14.04 -7.01
C SER A 65 -8.80 12.57 -7.20
N ILE A 66 -7.65 12.12 -6.64
CA ILE A 66 -7.27 10.69 -6.66
C ILE A 66 -8.26 9.87 -5.82
N VAL A 67 -8.60 10.35 -4.62
CA VAL A 67 -9.59 9.69 -3.76
C VAL A 67 -10.97 9.70 -4.42
N ASP A 68 -11.35 10.81 -5.05
CA ASP A 68 -12.63 10.94 -5.75
C ASP A 68 -12.72 9.98 -6.95
N ALA A 69 -11.63 9.79 -7.70
CA ALA A 69 -11.55 8.80 -8.78
C ALA A 69 -11.68 7.36 -8.24
N MET A 70 -11.02 7.05 -7.12
CA MET A 70 -11.13 5.75 -6.47
C MET A 70 -12.56 5.47 -5.98
N ASP A 71 -13.19 6.46 -5.35
CA ASP A 71 -14.58 6.35 -4.85
C ASP A 71 -15.62 6.17 -5.96
N SER A 72 -15.33 6.73 -7.13
CA SER A 72 -16.24 6.71 -8.28
C SER A 72 -16.16 5.42 -9.08
N ASN A 73 -15.07 4.66 -8.95
CA ASN A 73 -14.85 3.46 -9.75
C ASN A 73 -14.34 2.28 -8.89
N PRO A 74 -15.18 1.24 -8.65
CA PRO A 74 -14.82 0.09 -7.82
C PRO A 74 -13.73 -0.81 -8.43
N VAL A 75 -13.40 -0.64 -9.72
CA VAL A 75 -12.28 -1.33 -10.36
C VAL A 75 -10.93 -0.85 -9.83
N ILE A 76 -10.87 0.41 -9.35
CA ILE A 76 -9.67 0.90 -8.65
C ILE A 76 -9.64 0.31 -7.24
N CYS A 77 -8.58 -0.40 -6.92
CA CYS A 77 -8.43 -1.17 -5.70
C CYS A 77 -8.50 -0.34 -4.42
N ASP A 78 -8.94 -0.97 -3.32
CA ASP A 78 -9.16 -0.33 -2.01
C ASP A 78 -7.87 -0.22 -1.20
N HIS A 79 -6.77 0.18 -1.84
CA HIS A 79 -5.45 0.26 -1.23
C HIS A 79 -4.73 1.53 -1.64
N VAL A 80 -4.19 2.24 -0.65
CA VAL A 80 -3.32 3.40 -0.85
C VAL A 80 -1.99 3.15 -0.18
N HIS A 81 -0.92 3.14 -0.97
CA HIS A 81 0.45 3.18 -0.46
C HIS A 81 0.96 4.61 -0.49
N LEU A 82 1.15 5.21 0.69
CA LEU A 82 1.54 6.61 0.83
C LEU A 82 2.74 6.74 1.79
N PRO A 83 3.97 6.63 1.28
CA PRO A 83 5.19 6.67 2.07
C PRO A 83 5.37 7.99 2.83
N VAL A 84 5.30 7.96 4.16
CA VAL A 84 5.47 9.16 4.99
C VAL A 84 6.93 9.45 5.31
N GLN A 85 7.74 8.42 5.47
CA GLN A 85 9.15 8.41 5.83
C GLN A 85 9.44 8.72 7.30
N SER A 86 8.82 9.73 7.92
CA SER A 86 8.94 10.07 9.34
C SER A 86 7.66 10.76 9.83
N GLY A 87 7.37 10.64 11.12
CA GLY A 87 6.29 11.38 11.80
C GLY A 87 6.69 12.77 12.27
N SER A 88 7.97 13.16 12.16
CA SER A 88 8.50 14.47 12.55
C SER A 88 8.64 15.39 11.34
N SER A 89 8.00 16.57 11.38
CA SER A 89 8.16 17.58 10.34
C SER A 89 9.61 18.06 10.18
N LYS A 90 10.39 18.08 11.29
CA LYS A 90 11.81 18.38 11.25
C LYS A 90 12.58 17.34 10.42
N MET A 91 12.29 16.05 10.64
CA MET A 91 12.92 14.97 9.88
C MET A 91 12.48 14.97 8.43
N LEU A 92 11.20 15.22 8.14
CA LEU A 92 10.72 15.35 6.77
C LEU A 92 11.44 16.47 6.02
N ALA A 93 11.65 17.62 6.65
CA ALA A 93 12.42 18.72 6.08
C ALA A 93 13.89 18.33 5.85
N ALA A 94 14.53 17.65 6.81
CA ALA A 94 15.90 17.16 6.68
C ALA A 94 16.06 16.11 5.56
N MET A 95 15.01 15.35 5.27
CA MET A 95 14.93 14.37 4.17
C MET A 95 14.50 15.01 2.82
N ASP A 96 14.35 16.33 2.74
CA ASP A 96 13.89 17.09 1.56
C ASP A 96 12.53 16.61 1.03
N ARG A 97 11.57 16.35 1.95
CA ARG A 97 10.26 15.78 1.56
C ARG A 97 9.22 16.78 1.09
N LEU A 98 9.46 18.07 1.24
CA LEU A 98 8.60 19.16 0.75
C LEU A 98 7.13 19.08 1.20
N TYR A 99 6.86 18.43 2.33
CA TYR A 99 5.58 18.41 3.05
C TYR A 99 5.83 18.22 4.55
N THR A 100 4.90 18.71 5.34
CA THR A 100 4.91 18.57 6.79
C THR A 100 4.09 17.34 7.23
N ARG A 101 4.18 16.98 8.52
CA ARG A 101 3.30 16.00 9.14
C ARG A 101 1.82 16.40 9.00
N ASP A 102 1.48 17.67 9.20
CA ASP A 102 0.10 18.15 9.08
C ASP A 102 -0.42 18.05 7.63
N ASP A 103 0.44 18.34 6.66
CA ASP A 103 0.11 18.12 5.25
C ASP A 103 -0.17 16.64 4.96
N TYR A 104 0.62 15.74 5.55
CA TYR A 104 0.38 14.31 5.42
C TYR A 104 -0.94 13.89 6.08
N MET A 105 -1.20 14.32 7.31
CA MET A 105 -2.45 14.00 8.03
C MET A 105 -3.69 14.50 7.29
N ARG A 106 -3.62 15.65 6.62
CA ARG A 106 -4.72 16.14 5.76
C ARG A 106 -5.03 15.15 4.62
N ARG A 107 -4.02 14.48 4.03
CA ARG A 107 -4.23 13.45 3.01
C ARG A 107 -4.85 12.19 3.61
N ILE A 108 -4.41 11.82 4.82
CA ILE A 108 -5.02 10.72 5.57
C ILE A 108 -6.51 10.99 5.84
N GLU A 109 -6.86 12.22 6.21
CA GLU A 109 -8.26 12.63 6.39
C GLU A 109 -9.08 12.49 5.11
N TRP A 110 -8.55 12.85 3.95
CA TRP A 110 -9.24 12.65 2.68
C TRP A 110 -9.55 11.17 2.43
N ILE A 111 -8.58 10.29 2.70
CA ILE A 111 -8.73 8.85 2.50
C ILE A 111 -9.74 8.27 3.52
N ARG A 112 -9.71 8.71 4.77
CA ARG A 112 -10.63 8.23 5.81
C ARG A 112 -12.07 8.69 5.64
N ASN A 113 -12.25 9.91 5.08
CA ASN A 113 -13.56 10.47 4.79
C ASN A 113 -14.08 10.08 3.40
N ALA A 114 -13.45 9.11 2.75
CA ALA A 114 -13.88 8.57 1.48
C ALA A 114 -15.15 7.71 1.65
N LYS A 115 -15.85 7.45 0.53
CA LYS A 115 -17.10 6.66 0.53
C LYS A 115 -16.88 5.18 0.80
N ARG A 116 -15.67 4.68 0.49
CA ARG A 116 -15.27 3.29 0.71
C ARG A 116 -14.12 3.23 1.73
N PRO A 117 -14.01 2.15 2.53
CA PRO A 117 -12.86 1.96 3.38
C PRO A 117 -11.64 1.59 2.53
N TYR A 118 -10.52 2.28 2.75
CA TYR A 118 -9.24 1.99 2.11
C TYR A 118 -8.22 1.46 3.11
N SER A 119 -7.47 0.44 2.72
CA SER A 119 -6.28 0.05 3.45
C SER A 119 -5.15 1.03 3.17
N LEU A 120 -4.39 1.33 4.21
CA LEU A 120 -3.28 2.27 4.17
C LEU A 120 -1.97 1.57 4.47
N THR A 121 -1.00 1.76 3.58
CA THR A 121 0.38 1.30 3.80
C THR A 121 1.36 2.45 3.62
N THR A 122 2.51 2.35 4.26
CA THR A 122 3.53 3.41 4.26
C THR A 122 4.94 2.84 4.35
N ASP A 123 5.92 3.72 4.13
CA ASP A 123 7.34 3.47 4.42
C ASP A 123 7.81 4.42 5.51
N ILE A 124 8.67 3.92 6.40
CA ILE A 124 9.29 4.69 7.47
C ILE A 124 10.78 4.39 7.53
N ILE A 125 11.58 5.43 7.67
CA ILE A 125 13.02 5.36 7.89
C ILE A 125 13.31 5.83 9.31
N VAL A 126 14.01 5.01 10.10
CA VAL A 126 14.48 5.37 11.44
C VAL A 126 15.99 5.61 11.45
N GLY A 127 16.44 6.46 12.36
CA GLY A 127 17.85 6.75 12.54
C GLY A 127 18.46 7.61 11.42
N PHE A 128 17.67 8.48 10.81
CA PHE A 128 18.17 9.52 9.91
C PHE A 128 19.10 10.48 10.70
N PRO A 129 20.17 11.04 10.11
CA PRO A 129 21.04 11.99 10.79
C PRO A 129 20.27 13.11 11.46
N GLY A 130 20.55 13.38 12.75
CA GLY A 130 19.89 14.40 13.56
C GLY A 130 18.50 14.02 14.11
N GLU A 131 18.04 12.78 13.94
CA GLU A 131 16.79 12.30 14.54
C GLU A 131 16.93 12.16 16.05
N THR A 132 16.23 12.97 16.81
CA THR A 132 16.19 12.89 18.27
C THR A 132 15.19 11.83 18.74
N GLU A 133 15.17 11.55 20.06
CA GLU A 133 14.16 10.64 20.65
C GLU A 133 12.75 11.23 20.46
N GLU A 134 12.58 12.55 20.64
CA GLU A 134 11.30 13.22 20.40
C GLU A 134 10.83 13.10 18.94
N ASP A 135 11.74 13.18 17.95
CA ASP A 135 11.41 12.98 16.54
C ASP A 135 10.94 11.53 16.29
N PHE A 136 11.59 10.55 16.94
CA PHE A 136 11.18 9.15 16.88
C PHE A 136 9.82 8.92 17.56
N ASP A 137 9.59 9.52 18.73
CA ASP A 137 8.29 9.46 19.41
C ASP A 137 7.15 10.05 18.58
N GLN A 138 7.39 11.13 17.84
CA GLN A 138 6.41 11.66 16.89
C GLN A 138 6.07 10.63 15.80
N THR A 139 7.06 9.85 15.36
CA THR A 139 6.82 8.76 14.41
C THR A 139 5.99 7.64 15.03
N LEU A 140 6.23 7.28 16.29
CA LEU A 140 5.41 6.29 16.99
C LEU A 140 3.98 6.77 17.24
N ARG A 141 3.79 8.06 17.57
CA ARG A 141 2.46 8.67 17.69
C ARG A 141 1.71 8.67 16.36
N LEU A 142 2.40 8.90 15.25
CA LEU A 142 1.79 8.82 13.92
C LEU A 142 1.21 7.42 13.64
N LEU A 143 1.89 6.34 14.06
CA LEU A 143 1.35 4.98 13.91
C LEU A 143 0.05 4.81 14.70
N ASP A 144 -0.03 5.36 15.92
CA ASP A 144 -1.25 5.30 16.74
C ASP A 144 -2.41 6.07 16.10
N GLU A 145 -2.15 7.19 15.48
CA GLU A 145 -3.17 8.03 14.87
C GLU A 145 -3.65 7.47 13.52
N VAL A 146 -2.72 6.98 12.70
CA VAL A 146 -3.04 6.50 11.34
C VAL A 146 -3.48 5.04 11.33
N GLN A 147 -2.99 4.18 12.22
CA GLN A 147 -3.35 2.76 12.28
C GLN A 147 -3.15 2.06 10.92
N TYR A 148 -1.92 2.06 10.42
CA TYR A 148 -1.60 1.47 9.13
C TYR A 148 -1.90 -0.03 9.07
N ASP A 149 -2.42 -0.49 7.94
CA ASP A 149 -2.67 -1.91 7.67
C ASP A 149 -1.36 -2.68 7.49
N SER A 150 -0.33 -2.04 6.96
CA SER A 150 1.04 -2.55 6.90
C SER A 150 2.02 -1.40 6.70
N LEU A 151 3.29 -1.61 7.04
CA LEU A 151 4.35 -0.68 6.68
C LEU A 151 5.65 -1.43 6.37
N PHE A 152 6.49 -0.79 5.56
CA PHE A 152 7.88 -1.16 5.38
C PHE A 152 8.75 -0.21 6.20
N SER A 153 9.64 -0.77 7.00
CA SER A 153 10.51 -0.01 7.90
C SER A 153 11.97 -0.28 7.60
N PHE A 154 12.74 0.78 7.57
CA PHE A 154 14.14 0.74 7.20
C PHE A 154 14.99 1.52 8.20
N LYS A 155 16.18 1.02 8.50
CA LYS A 155 17.23 1.85 9.10
C LYS A 155 17.79 2.77 8.02
N TYR A 156 18.05 4.03 8.37
CA TYR A 156 18.77 4.92 7.46
C TYR A 156 20.10 4.27 7.05
N SER A 157 20.32 4.19 5.75
CA SER A 157 21.57 3.74 5.12
C SER A 157 22.12 4.87 4.25
N PRO A 158 23.37 5.29 4.50
CA PRO A 158 24.02 6.32 3.70
C PRO A 158 24.07 5.92 2.22
N ARG A 159 23.77 6.85 1.33
CA ARG A 159 23.88 6.64 -0.11
C ARG A 159 24.85 7.64 -0.71
N PRO A 160 25.74 7.21 -1.63
CA PRO A 160 26.62 8.13 -2.33
C PRO A 160 25.85 9.27 -3.00
N ASN A 161 26.45 10.44 -3.04
CA ASN A 161 25.91 11.64 -3.71
C ASN A 161 24.60 12.17 -3.11
N THR A 162 24.34 11.93 -1.82
CA THR A 162 23.22 12.54 -1.10
C THR A 162 23.71 13.52 -0.05
N ALA A 163 23.03 14.66 0.13
CA ALA A 163 23.34 15.64 1.16
C ALA A 163 23.36 15.02 2.57
N ALA A 164 22.54 14.02 2.80
CA ALA A 164 22.48 13.30 4.08
C ALA A 164 23.78 12.55 4.44
N LEU A 165 24.63 12.24 3.46
CA LEU A 165 25.94 11.61 3.71
C LEU A 165 26.90 12.56 4.47
N GLU A 166 26.79 13.86 4.19
CA GLU A 166 27.64 14.91 4.76
C GLU A 166 27.07 15.49 6.07
N MET A 167 25.85 15.10 6.44
CA MET A 167 25.26 15.55 7.70
C MET A 167 26.02 15.00 8.89
N GLY A 168 26.24 15.85 9.90
CA GLY A 168 26.66 15.47 11.25
C GLY A 168 25.61 14.64 11.98
N ASP A 169 25.77 14.47 13.29
CA ASP A 169 24.79 13.84 14.19
C ASP A 169 24.30 12.46 13.72
N LYS A 170 25.22 11.63 13.24
CA LYS A 170 24.94 10.27 12.81
C LYS A 170 24.49 9.43 14.01
N ILE A 171 23.36 8.78 13.82
CA ILE A 171 22.80 7.89 14.84
C ILE A 171 23.60 6.57 14.86
N PRO A 172 24.04 6.10 16.04
CA PRO A 172 24.73 4.81 16.17
C PRO A 172 23.87 3.65 15.64
N GLU A 173 24.52 2.63 15.10
CA GLU A 173 23.82 1.49 14.48
C GLU A 173 22.96 0.73 15.49
N GLU A 174 23.42 0.61 16.74
CA GLU A 174 22.66 0.00 17.84
C GLU A 174 21.36 0.76 18.12
N GLU A 175 21.42 2.09 18.11
CA GLU A 175 20.24 2.95 18.31
C GLU A 175 19.27 2.84 17.14
N LYS A 176 19.75 2.82 15.90
CA LYS A 176 18.88 2.55 14.73
C LYS A 176 18.19 1.19 14.86
N GLN A 177 18.92 0.18 15.31
CA GLN A 177 18.36 -1.15 15.52
C GLN A 177 17.31 -1.15 16.62
N ARG A 178 17.56 -0.47 17.75
CA ARG A 178 16.59 -0.31 18.85
C ARG A 178 15.28 0.34 18.34
N ARG A 179 15.40 1.47 17.65
CA ARG A 179 14.25 2.19 17.07
C ARG A 179 13.48 1.32 16.07
N LEU A 180 14.17 0.61 15.21
CA LEU A 180 13.54 -0.28 14.23
C LEU A 180 12.70 -1.38 14.91
N VAL A 181 13.24 -2.03 15.94
CA VAL A 181 12.53 -3.06 16.70
C VAL A 181 11.27 -2.51 17.35
N ILE A 182 11.38 -1.38 18.07
CA ILE A 182 10.23 -0.72 18.73
C ILE A 182 9.14 -0.38 17.71
N LEU A 183 9.52 0.21 16.57
CA LEU A 183 8.60 0.55 15.49
C LEU A 183 7.88 -0.69 14.94
N GLN A 184 8.63 -1.76 14.69
CA GLN A 184 8.10 -3.01 14.14
C GLN A 184 7.16 -3.71 15.12
N GLU A 185 7.48 -3.76 16.41
CA GLU A 185 6.62 -4.34 17.44
C GLU A 185 5.30 -3.57 17.56
N LYS A 186 5.36 -2.24 17.58
CA LYS A 186 4.18 -1.38 17.60
C LYS A 186 3.30 -1.60 16.36
N GLN A 187 3.89 -1.58 15.19
CA GLN A 187 3.15 -1.82 13.93
C GLN A 187 2.57 -3.23 13.88
N ARG A 188 3.29 -4.24 14.35
CA ARG A 188 2.80 -5.61 14.39
C ARG A 188 1.52 -5.73 15.22
N ALA A 189 1.46 -5.07 16.38
CA ALA A 189 0.27 -5.05 17.21
C ALA A 189 -0.93 -4.40 16.48
N ILE A 190 -0.70 -3.29 15.79
CA ILE A 190 -1.70 -2.62 14.96
C ILE A 190 -2.18 -3.56 13.84
N GLN A 191 -1.27 -4.16 13.10
CA GLN A 191 -1.57 -5.01 11.95
C GLN A 191 -2.38 -6.26 12.35
N ILE A 192 -2.03 -6.90 13.46
CA ILE A 192 -2.81 -8.05 13.99
C ILE A 192 -4.25 -7.63 14.26
N ARG A 193 -4.46 -6.50 14.93
CA ARG A 193 -5.80 -5.99 15.22
C ARG A 193 -6.57 -5.67 13.94
N ARG A 194 -5.96 -4.94 13.01
CA ARG A 194 -6.55 -4.57 11.71
C ARG A 194 -6.91 -5.81 10.87
N ASN A 195 -6.06 -6.83 10.88
CA ASN A 195 -6.36 -8.08 10.17
C ASN A 195 -7.51 -8.84 10.84
N ALA A 196 -7.59 -8.84 12.17
CA ALA A 196 -8.66 -9.50 12.91
C ALA A 196 -10.06 -8.91 12.58
N GLU A 197 -10.16 -7.63 12.24
CA GLU A 197 -11.40 -6.98 11.79
C GLU A 197 -11.98 -7.62 10.51
N SER A 198 -11.16 -8.36 9.76
CA SER A 198 -11.60 -9.05 8.53
C SER A 198 -12.26 -10.41 8.79
N ILE A 199 -12.18 -10.96 10.00
CA ILE A 199 -12.73 -12.28 10.31
C ILE A 199 -14.26 -12.27 10.13
N GLY A 200 -14.78 -13.29 9.41
CA GLY A 200 -16.19 -13.43 9.07
C GLY A 200 -16.58 -12.73 7.76
N ALA A 201 -15.79 -11.77 7.29
CA ALA A 201 -16.08 -11.08 6.03
C ALA A 201 -15.82 -11.99 4.81
N VAL A 202 -16.63 -11.82 3.78
CA VAL A 202 -16.38 -12.40 2.45
C VAL A 202 -15.62 -11.37 1.61
N ARG A 203 -14.48 -11.80 1.05
CA ARG A 203 -13.62 -10.97 0.21
C ARG A 203 -13.46 -11.61 -1.15
N GLU A 204 -13.54 -10.80 -2.21
CA GLU A 204 -13.15 -11.25 -3.54
C GLU A 204 -11.61 -11.33 -3.62
N VAL A 205 -11.10 -12.49 -4.00
CA VAL A 205 -9.67 -12.79 -4.07
C VAL A 205 -9.27 -13.12 -5.50
N LEU A 206 -8.29 -12.42 -6.05
CA LEU A 206 -7.59 -12.86 -7.27
C LEU A 206 -6.62 -13.96 -6.88
N VAL A 207 -6.75 -15.13 -7.47
CA VAL A 207 -5.88 -16.28 -7.19
C VAL A 207 -4.54 -16.11 -7.90
N GLU A 208 -3.47 -16.00 -7.13
CA GLU A 208 -2.10 -15.75 -7.61
C GLU A 208 -1.20 -16.99 -7.58
N GLY A 209 -1.55 -17.99 -6.79
CA GLY A 209 -0.70 -19.17 -6.64
C GLY A 209 -1.30 -20.26 -5.76
N ARG A 210 -0.49 -21.30 -5.52
CA ARG A 210 -0.80 -22.43 -4.64
C ARG A 210 0.37 -22.69 -3.69
N HIS A 211 0.08 -22.85 -2.40
CA HIS A 211 1.07 -23.28 -1.42
C HIS A 211 1.16 -24.82 -1.44
N GLN A 212 2.20 -25.35 -2.09
CA GLN A 212 2.32 -26.80 -2.32
C GLN A 212 2.32 -27.62 -1.02
N GLY A 213 2.97 -27.13 0.04
CA GLY A 213 3.09 -27.86 1.32
C GLY A 213 1.83 -27.88 2.18
N LEU A 214 0.89 -26.94 1.96
CA LEU A 214 -0.35 -26.82 2.77
C LEU A 214 -1.61 -27.14 1.97
N GLY A 215 -1.51 -27.40 0.67
CA GLY A 215 -2.67 -27.63 -0.20
C GLY A 215 -3.61 -26.42 -0.33
N GLN A 216 -3.14 -25.23 0.05
CA GLN A 216 -3.93 -24.00 0.02
C GLN A 216 -3.65 -23.19 -1.22
N TRP A 217 -4.68 -22.49 -1.70
CA TRP A 217 -4.55 -21.43 -2.69
C TRP A 217 -4.13 -20.13 -2.01
N ILE A 218 -3.40 -19.31 -2.75
CA ILE A 218 -2.95 -17.99 -2.31
C ILE A 218 -3.51 -16.97 -3.29
N GLY A 219 -4.05 -15.89 -2.77
CA GLY A 219 -4.50 -14.78 -3.60
C GLY A 219 -4.48 -13.46 -2.87
N ARG A 220 -4.89 -12.43 -3.58
CA ARG A 220 -4.86 -11.05 -3.13
C ARG A 220 -6.22 -10.40 -3.20
N THR A 221 -6.59 -9.73 -2.12
CA THR A 221 -7.82 -8.95 -2.01
C THR A 221 -7.67 -7.58 -2.68
N SER A 222 -8.78 -6.86 -2.92
CA SER A 222 -8.75 -5.48 -3.41
C SER A 222 -7.96 -4.54 -2.47
N ASP A 223 -8.10 -4.73 -1.16
CA ASP A 223 -7.39 -3.98 -0.12
C ASP A 223 -5.94 -4.47 0.13
N ASN A 224 -5.38 -5.21 -0.84
CA ASN A 224 -3.98 -5.66 -0.91
C ASN A 224 -3.54 -6.65 0.19
N ARG A 225 -4.46 -7.34 0.84
CA ARG A 225 -4.11 -8.40 1.80
C ARG A 225 -3.89 -9.74 1.09
N THR A 226 -2.86 -10.46 1.52
CA THR A 226 -2.68 -11.87 1.14
C THR A 226 -3.69 -12.72 1.89
N LEU A 227 -4.41 -13.57 1.16
CA LEU A 227 -5.38 -14.49 1.72
C LEU A 227 -5.07 -15.91 1.23
N ASN A 228 -4.79 -16.82 2.18
CA ASN A 228 -4.60 -18.23 1.94
C ASN A 228 -5.95 -18.95 2.17
N PHE A 229 -6.37 -19.80 1.25
CA PHE A 229 -7.70 -20.41 1.38
C PHE A 229 -7.77 -21.83 0.83
N THR A 230 -8.76 -22.58 1.32
CA THR A 230 -9.12 -23.89 0.78
C THR A 230 -10.27 -23.78 -0.23
N HIS A 231 -10.27 -24.64 -1.23
CA HIS A 231 -11.34 -24.76 -2.22
C HIS A 231 -11.72 -26.24 -2.38
N PRO A 232 -13.02 -26.58 -2.50
CA PRO A 232 -13.47 -27.98 -2.60
C PRO A 232 -12.84 -28.74 -3.76
N ASP A 233 -12.69 -28.10 -4.92
CA ASP A 233 -12.15 -28.73 -6.14
C ASP A 233 -10.61 -28.61 -6.19
N SER A 234 -9.94 -28.93 -5.10
CA SER A 234 -8.47 -28.78 -4.99
C SER A 234 -7.68 -29.63 -6.01
N ASP A 235 -8.27 -30.61 -6.66
CA ASP A 235 -7.59 -31.60 -7.50
C ASP A 235 -7.88 -31.51 -9.00
N GLY A 236 -8.81 -30.66 -9.46
CA GLY A 236 -9.33 -30.77 -10.84
C GLY A 236 -8.96 -29.65 -11.83
N GLY A 237 -8.47 -28.51 -11.41
CA GLY A 237 -8.21 -27.39 -12.32
C GLY A 237 -7.33 -26.29 -11.75
N SER A 238 -6.70 -25.52 -12.63
CA SER A 238 -5.97 -24.33 -12.22
C SER A 238 -6.95 -23.20 -11.95
N LEU A 239 -6.97 -22.70 -10.71
CA LEU A 239 -7.72 -21.49 -10.32
C LEU A 239 -6.93 -20.21 -10.58
N LEU A 240 -5.69 -20.31 -11.05
CA LEU A 240 -4.82 -19.15 -11.29
C LEU A 240 -5.50 -18.13 -12.19
N GLY A 241 -5.44 -16.86 -11.79
CA GLY A 241 -6.04 -15.73 -12.51
C GLY A 241 -7.55 -15.60 -12.35
N THR A 242 -8.22 -16.51 -11.62
CA THR A 242 -9.65 -16.40 -11.34
C THR A 242 -9.92 -15.54 -10.12
N TYR A 243 -11.13 -14.99 -10.03
CA TYR A 243 -11.61 -14.24 -8.86
C TYR A 243 -12.64 -15.09 -8.13
N LEU A 244 -12.39 -15.31 -6.85
CA LEU A 244 -13.25 -16.14 -6.01
C LEU A 244 -13.67 -15.39 -4.74
N PRO A 245 -14.92 -15.54 -4.30
CA PRO A 245 -15.35 -15.08 -3.00
C PRO A 245 -14.81 -16.04 -1.93
N VAL A 246 -14.13 -15.49 -0.95
CA VAL A 246 -13.51 -16.24 0.16
C VAL A 246 -13.96 -15.63 1.49
N ARG A 247 -14.49 -16.47 2.37
CA ARG A 247 -14.81 -16.08 3.76
C ARG A 247 -13.55 -16.18 4.60
N VAL A 248 -13.20 -15.11 5.26
CA VAL A 248 -12.07 -15.06 6.19
C VAL A 248 -12.45 -15.78 7.48
N THR A 249 -11.73 -16.82 7.83
CA THR A 249 -11.97 -17.63 9.04
C THR A 249 -10.94 -17.34 10.12
N ARG A 250 -9.75 -16.87 9.73
CA ARG A 250 -8.64 -16.61 10.65
C ARG A 250 -7.77 -15.48 10.11
N ALA A 251 -7.14 -14.73 11.02
CA ALA A 251 -6.21 -13.67 10.70
C ALA A 251 -4.86 -13.91 11.39
N GLY A 252 -3.79 -13.74 10.65
CA GLY A 252 -2.42 -13.72 11.14
C GLY A 252 -1.80 -12.31 11.02
N PRO A 253 -0.56 -12.15 11.46
CA PRO A 253 0.11 -10.85 11.35
C PRO A 253 0.33 -10.43 9.88
N ASN A 254 0.63 -11.36 8.98
CA ASN A 254 1.02 -11.04 7.60
C ASN A 254 0.04 -11.53 6.53
N SER A 255 -0.98 -12.32 6.91
CA SER A 255 -1.95 -12.86 5.97
C SER A 255 -3.25 -13.25 6.66
N LEU A 256 -4.29 -13.35 5.87
CA LEU A 256 -5.57 -13.90 6.26
C LEU A 256 -5.65 -15.39 5.85
N VAL A 257 -6.53 -16.13 6.48
CA VAL A 257 -6.86 -17.51 6.12
C VAL A 257 -8.37 -17.62 5.97
N GLY A 258 -8.82 -18.40 4.98
CA GLY A 258 -10.24 -18.54 4.71
C GLY A 258 -10.59 -19.80 3.92
N GLU A 259 -11.82 -19.84 3.50
CA GLU A 259 -12.38 -20.87 2.63
C GLU A 259 -13.24 -20.24 1.54
N SER A 260 -13.17 -20.79 0.34
CA SER A 260 -14.00 -20.30 -0.77
C SER A 260 -15.48 -20.59 -0.47
N VAL A 261 -16.33 -19.65 -0.86
CA VAL A 261 -17.79 -19.78 -0.67
C VAL A 261 -18.47 -19.65 -2.02
N THR A 262 -19.54 -20.42 -2.19
CA THR A 262 -20.43 -20.24 -3.33
C THR A 262 -21.38 -19.08 -2.99
N VAL A 263 -21.36 -18.05 -3.82
CA VAL A 263 -22.38 -16.97 -3.73
C VAL A 263 -23.62 -17.50 -4.44
N VAL A 264 -24.66 -17.80 -3.67
CA VAL A 264 -25.97 -18.19 -4.18
C VAL A 264 -26.71 -16.98 -4.71
#